data_70d6ebcc88ab2e49ee82acab8c0a1699
#
_entry.id   70d6ebcc88ab2e49ee82acab8c0a1699
#
_cell.length_a   1.000
_cell.length_b   1.000
_cell.length_c   1.000
_cell.angle_alpha   90.00
_cell.angle_beta   90.00
_cell.angle_gamma   90.00
#
_symmetry.space_group_name_H-M   'P 1'
#
loop_
_entity.id
_entity.type
_entity.pdbx_description
1 polymer ?
#
loop_
_entity_poly.entity_id
_entity_poly.type
_entity_poly.pdbx_seq_one_letter_code
_entity_poly.pdbx_strand_id
1 'polypeptide(L)'
;MEQMKERFAKLLLGEDMSGGGKGVSSALALSNAITNLAASVFGEQWRLEPMSVERKTRWRREIDWLLCVTDYIVEFVASQQKSKDGSNMEIMVTRQRNDLHMSIPALRKLDAMLIGCLDNFKDQNEFYYVSRDAPDSEKGNTKRKDDKWWLPTAKVPPNGLSEAARKFVQYQKDCVNQVLKAAMAINANVLSEMEIPENYIENLPKNGRASLGDSIYRSITVEFFDPDQFLTTMDMTSEHRILDLKNRIEASIVIWKRKMNQKDGKSAWGSAVSLEKRELFEERAETILLILKQRFPGIPQSSLDISKIQYNRDIGQAILESYSRILESLAYTVLSRIEDVLYADYVTRNPSYAGQKRNPLMETPQDSTTSMDETFTEGSNSMTLSDFMGWNLEANDEAKTETPEAPDETV
;
A
#
# COMPACT_ATOMS: atom_id res chain seq x y z
N MET A 1 19.96 -19.32 19.85
CA MET A 1 19.87 -19.17 18.38
C MET A 1 19.39 -20.48 17.71
N GLU A 2 19.93 -21.65 18.03
CA GLU A 2 19.47 -22.92 17.44
C GLU A 2 18.02 -23.26 17.73
N GLN A 3 17.53 -23.06 18.94
CA GLN A 3 16.10 -23.25 19.26
C GLN A 3 15.18 -22.31 18.46
N MET A 4 15.64 -21.10 18.13
CA MET A 4 14.87 -20.20 17.26
C MET A 4 14.85 -20.68 15.82
N LYS A 5 15.98 -21.20 15.31
CA LYS A 5 16.06 -21.82 13.98
C LYS A 5 15.15 -23.06 13.90
N GLU A 6 15.17 -23.90 14.92
CA GLU A 6 14.31 -25.08 15.00
C GLU A 6 12.81 -24.70 15.02
N ARG A 7 12.43 -23.73 15.86
CA ARG A 7 11.05 -23.23 15.89
C ARG A 7 10.63 -22.60 14.56
N PHE A 8 11.54 -21.86 13.93
CA PHE A 8 11.29 -21.25 12.62
C PHE A 8 11.16 -22.33 11.53
N ALA A 9 12.00 -23.36 11.54
CA ALA A 9 11.88 -24.48 10.62
C ALA A 9 10.56 -25.23 10.80
N LYS A 10 10.11 -25.46 12.04
CA LYS A 10 8.80 -26.07 12.33
C LYS A 10 7.65 -25.22 11.84
N LEU A 11 7.71 -23.89 12.02
CA LEU A 11 6.73 -22.96 11.47
C LEU A 11 6.67 -23.01 9.94
N LEU A 12 7.83 -23.09 9.27
CA LEU A 12 7.92 -23.20 7.80
C LEU A 12 7.32 -24.52 7.29
N LEU A 13 7.44 -25.59 8.06
CA LEU A 13 6.85 -26.90 7.75
C LEU A 13 5.35 -26.98 8.10
N GLY A 14 4.77 -25.91 8.66
CA GLY A 14 3.37 -25.88 9.06
C GLY A 14 3.06 -26.75 10.27
N GLU A 15 4.07 -27.10 11.08
CA GLU A 15 3.87 -27.86 12.31
C GLU A 15 3.11 -27.07 13.36
N ASP A 16 2.23 -27.75 14.09
CA ASP A 16 1.48 -27.14 15.18
C ASP A 16 2.40 -26.82 16.36
N MET A 17 2.66 -25.53 16.54
CA MET A 17 3.48 -25.03 17.66
C MET A 17 2.67 -24.81 18.93
N SER A 18 1.33 -24.84 18.84
CA SER A 18 0.43 -24.64 19.99
C SER A 18 0.06 -25.94 20.73
N GLY A 19 0.37 -27.08 20.12
CA GLY A 19 -0.01 -28.38 20.64
C GLY A 19 -1.49 -28.74 20.49
N GLY A 20 -2.25 -27.94 19.74
CA GLY A 20 -3.70 -28.11 19.53
C GLY A 20 -4.09 -28.94 18.32
N GLY A 21 -3.13 -29.49 17.56
CA GLY A 21 -3.37 -30.33 16.38
C GLY A 21 -3.85 -29.60 15.14
N LYS A 22 -3.86 -28.27 15.14
CA LYS A 22 -4.21 -27.40 14.01
C LYS A 22 -3.07 -26.43 13.74
N GLY A 23 -2.10 -26.83 12.95
CA GLY A 23 -0.96 -25.98 12.57
C GLY A 23 -1.40 -24.74 11.80
N VAL A 24 -0.65 -23.65 11.99
CA VAL A 24 -0.76 -22.44 11.18
C VAL A 24 -0.02 -22.69 9.87
N SER A 25 -0.58 -22.26 8.73
CA SER A 25 0.12 -22.38 7.45
C SER A 25 1.47 -21.65 7.49
N SER A 26 2.48 -22.19 6.79
CA SER A 26 3.80 -21.55 6.70
C SER A 26 3.72 -20.12 6.16
N ALA A 27 2.80 -19.86 5.21
CA ALA A 27 2.54 -18.54 4.65
C ALA A 27 2.07 -17.57 5.74
N LEU A 28 1.06 -17.95 6.52
CA LEU A 28 0.55 -17.12 7.62
C LEU A 28 1.58 -16.94 8.74
N ALA A 29 2.39 -17.97 9.03
CA ALA A 29 3.45 -17.90 10.03
C ALA A 29 4.53 -16.86 9.64
N LEU A 30 4.94 -16.81 8.37
CA LEU A 30 5.88 -15.81 7.85
C LEU A 30 5.28 -14.41 7.84
N SER A 31 4.04 -14.26 7.39
CA SER A 31 3.32 -12.98 7.44
C SER A 31 3.28 -12.43 8.88
N ASN A 32 2.97 -13.28 9.86
CA ASN A 32 2.98 -12.92 11.28
C ASN A 32 4.38 -12.56 11.78
N ALA A 33 5.41 -13.31 11.36
CA ALA A 33 6.79 -13.03 11.75
C ALA A 33 7.25 -11.64 11.26
N ILE A 34 6.97 -11.29 10.01
CA ILE A 34 7.28 -9.97 9.43
C ILE A 34 6.51 -8.87 10.17
N THR A 35 5.21 -9.07 10.42
CA THR A 35 4.37 -8.11 11.14
C THR A 35 4.86 -7.89 12.58
N ASN A 36 5.19 -8.96 13.31
CA ASN A 36 5.70 -8.88 14.68
C ASN A 36 7.10 -8.25 14.73
N LEU A 37 7.95 -8.54 13.76
CA LEU A 37 9.25 -7.89 13.64
C LEU A 37 9.07 -6.37 13.50
N ALA A 38 8.22 -5.94 12.57
CA ALA A 38 7.94 -4.52 12.36
C ALA A 38 7.40 -3.85 13.62
N ALA A 39 6.41 -4.46 14.29
CA ALA A 39 5.86 -3.95 15.54
C ALA A 39 6.92 -3.83 16.63
N SER A 40 7.84 -4.79 16.74
CA SER A 40 8.91 -4.78 17.74
C SER A 40 10.03 -3.77 17.45
N VAL A 41 10.27 -3.47 16.17
CA VAL A 41 11.34 -2.57 15.74
C VAL A 41 10.86 -1.14 15.60
N PHE A 42 9.77 -0.90 14.89
CA PHE A 42 9.27 0.46 14.68
C PHE A 42 8.44 0.94 15.88
N GLY A 43 7.66 0.05 16.50
CA GLY A 43 6.71 0.43 17.54
C GLY A 43 5.70 1.46 17.02
N GLU A 44 5.21 2.32 17.91
CA GLU A 44 4.38 3.46 17.53
C GLU A 44 5.27 4.67 17.23
N GLN A 45 5.21 5.17 15.99
CA GLN A 45 5.96 6.36 15.58
C GLN A 45 5.21 7.62 16.03
N TRP A 46 5.62 8.14 17.18
CA TRP A 46 4.96 9.31 17.80
C TRP A 46 5.46 10.64 17.27
N ARG A 47 6.73 10.70 16.83
CA ARG A 47 7.45 11.91 16.44
C ARG A 47 8.24 11.68 15.16
N LEU A 48 8.57 12.76 14.49
CA LEU A 48 9.51 12.76 13.37
C LEU A 48 10.93 12.80 13.94
N GLU A 49 11.51 11.64 14.12
CA GLU A 49 12.89 11.48 14.63
C GLU A 49 13.58 10.28 13.99
N PRO A 50 14.88 10.31 13.84
CA PRO A 50 15.65 9.17 13.33
C PRO A 50 15.47 7.93 14.19
N MET A 51 15.41 6.78 13.54
CA MET A 51 15.52 5.52 14.26
C MET A 51 16.93 5.36 14.86
N SER A 52 17.00 4.74 16.05
CA SER A 52 18.31 4.38 16.62
C SER A 52 19.06 3.40 15.71
N VAL A 53 20.38 3.47 15.72
CA VAL A 53 21.26 2.61 14.91
C VAL A 53 21.01 1.12 15.20
N GLU A 54 20.76 0.79 16.46
CA GLU A 54 20.47 -0.59 16.89
C GLU A 54 19.17 -1.12 16.25
N ARG A 55 18.10 -0.31 16.28
CA ARG A 55 16.80 -0.68 15.67
C ARG A 55 16.91 -0.83 14.16
N LYS A 56 17.64 0.06 13.47
CA LYS A 56 17.89 -0.04 12.03
C LYS A 56 18.67 -1.30 11.67
N THR A 57 19.74 -1.58 12.42
CA THR A 57 20.59 -2.76 12.20
C THR A 57 19.80 -4.04 12.44
N ARG A 58 18.98 -4.05 13.50
CA ARG A 58 18.11 -5.18 13.80
C ARG A 58 17.09 -5.39 12.69
N TRP A 59 16.40 -4.32 12.24
CA TRP A 59 15.42 -4.40 11.15
C TRP A 59 16.03 -4.99 9.89
N ARG A 60 17.11 -4.39 9.39
CA ARG A 60 17.78 -4.86 8.17
C ARG A 60 18.20 -6.32 8.25
N ARG A 61 18.82 -6.72 9.35
CA ARG A 61 19.27 -8.10 9.52
C ARG A 61 18.12 -9.10 9.60
N GLU A 62 17.10 -8.80 10.38
CA GLU A 62 16.02 -9.76 10.63
C GLU A 62 15.02 -9.81 9.46
N ILE A 63 14.77 -8.69 8.78
CA ILE A 63 13.97 -8.71 7.57
C ILE A 63 14.68 -9.48 6.43
N ASP A 64 16.00 -9.34 6.29
CA ASP A 64 16.77 -10.09 5.30
C ASP A 64 16.69 -11.59 5.54
N TRP A 65 16.70 -12.03 6.79
CA TRP A 65 16.50 -13.46 7.09
C TRP A 65 15.12 -13.98 6.72
N LEU A 66 14.07 -13.16 6.90
CA LEU A 66 12.72 -13.55 6.52
C LEU A 66 12.53 -13.54 5.00
N LEU A 67 13.16 -12.61 4.31
CA LEU A 67 13.07 -12.49 2.85
C LEU A 67 13.93 -13.51 2.11
N CYS A 68 14.99 -14.08 2.71
CA CYS A 68 15.86 -15.04 2.02
C CYS A 68 15.13 -16.29 1.51
N VAL A 69 13.97 -16.60 2.07
CA VAL A 69 13.12 -17.71 1.60
C VAL A 69 12.66 -17.48 0.16
N THR A 70 12.49 -16.23 -0.26
CA THR A 70 12.03 -15.89 -1.61
C THR A 70 13.03 -16.26 -2.70
N ASP A 71 14.31 -16.41 -2.38
CA ASP A 71 15.35 -16.81 -3.32
C ASP A 71 15.20 -18.28 -3.76
N TYR A 72 14.49 -19.08 -2.97
CA TYR A 72 14.24 -20.52 -3.23
C TYR A 72 12.86 -20.78 -3.84
N ILE A 73 12.05 -19.76 -4.03
CA ILE A 73 10.74 -19.87 -4.69
C ILE A 73 10.97 -19.63 -6.18
N VAL A 74 10.92 -20.70 -6.96
CA VAL A 74 11.24 -20.69 -8.39
C VAL A 74 10.05 -21.10 -9.25
N GLU A 75 10.06 -20.65 -10.48
CA GLU A 75 9.15 -21.06 -11.54
C GLU A 75 9.93 -21.73 -12.68
N PHE A 76 9.28 -22.60 -13.43
CA PHE A 76 9.83 -23.19 -14.63
C PHE A 76 9.45 -22.35 -15.83
N VAL A 77 10.44 -21.91 -16.58
CA VAL A 77 10.25 -21.15 -17.83
C VAL A 77 10.93 -21.84 -18.99
N ALA A 78 10.27 -21.81 -20.16
CA ALA A 78 10.86 -22.30 -21.38
C ALA A 78 12.03 -21.40 -21.79
N SER A 79 13.16 -21.98 -22.10
CA SER A 79 14.37 -21.32 -22.61
C SER A 79 14.89 -22.03 -23.84
N GLN A 80 15.30 -21.27 -24.83
CA GLN A 80 15.92 -21.83 -26.04
C GLN A 80 17.42 -21.97 -25.86
N GLN A 81 17.94 -23.17 -25.99
CA GLN A 81 19.36 -23.45 -25.97
C GLN A 81 19.80 -24.01 -27.31
N LYS A 82 20.92 -23.49 -27.84
CA LYS A 82 21.54 -24.07 -29.04
C LYS A 82 22.30 -25.32 -28.64
N SER A 83 21.94 -26.43 -29.26
CA SER A 83 22.69 -27.69 -29.17
C SER A 83 24.04 -27.55 -29.88
N LYS A 84 24.99 -28.45 -29.58
CA LYS A 84 26.28 -28.51 -30.28
C LYS A 84 26.14 -28.77 -31.78
N ASP A 85 25.02 -29.31 -32.21
CA ASP A 85 24.69 -29.59 -33.61
C ASP A 85 24.01 -28.41 -34.33
N GLY A 86 23.90 -27.24 -33.68
CA GLY A 86 23.29 -26.03 -34.25
C GLY A 86 21.76 -26.01 -34.22
N SER A 87 21.12 -27.08 -33.74
CA SER A 87 19.64 -27.08 -33.54
C SER A 87 19.24 -26.34 -32.31
N ASN A 88 18.14 -25.58 -32.39
CA ASN A 88 17.52 -24.95 -31.21
C ASN A 88 16.70 -26.00 -30.45
N MET A 89 17.04 -26.22 -29.18
CA MET A 89 16.26 -27.05 -28.28
C MET A 89 15.57 -26.16 -27.24
N GLU A 90 14.32 -26.44 -27.02
CA GLU A 90 13.56 -25.82 -25.91
C GLU A 90 13.80 -26.66 -24.65
N ILE A 91 14.34 -26.00 -23.61
CA ILE A 91 14.57 -26.59 -22.30
C ILE A 91 13.82 -25.83 -21.22
N MET A 92 13.38 -26.52 -20.20
CA MET A 92 12.80 -25.89 -19.01
C MET A 92 13.93 -25.53 -18.04
N VAL A 93 14.02 -24.25 -17.72
CA VAL A 93 14.97 -23.73 -16.71
C VAL A 93 14.22 -23.20 -15.51
N THR A 94 14.82 -23.28 -14.33
CA THR A 94 14.30 -22.67 -13.12
C THR A 94 14.76 -21.23 -13.04
N ARG A 95 13.85 -20.37 -12.69
CA ARG A 95 14.12 -18.95 -12.43
C ARG A 95 13.37 -18.55 -11.15
N GLN A 96 13.88 -17.56 -10.41
CA GLN A 96 13.10 -16.96 -9.31
C GLN A 96 11.76 -16.49 -9.86
N ARG A 97 10.68 -16.71 -9.11
CA ARG A 97 9.32 -16.33 -9.52
C ARG A 97 9.24 -14.83 -9.81
N ASN A 98 8.65 -14.47 -10.93
CA ASN A 98 8.74 -13.11 -11.48
C ASN A 98 8.19 -12.03 -10.54
N ASP A 99 7.08 -12.27 -9.86
CA ASP A 99 6.49 -11.35 -8.88
C ASP A 99 7.46 -11.04 -7.73
N LEU A 100 8.18 -12.05 -7.22
CA LEU A 100 9.18 -11.90 -6.17
C LEU A 100 10.42 -11.16 -6.66
N HIS A 101 10.89 -11.53 -7.85
CA HIS A 101 12.05 -10.91 -8.49
C HIS A 101 11.86 -9.40 -8.69
N MET A 102 10.66 -8.99 -9.07
CA MET A 102 10.32 -7.57 -9.29
C MET A 102 10.02 -6.83 -7.99
N SER A 103 9.19 -7.40 -7.11
CA SER A 103 8.62 -6.68 -5.99
C SER A 103 9.53 -6.62 -4.76
N ILE A 104 10.36 -7.65 -4.49
CA ILE A 104 11.24 -7.62 -3.30
C ILE A 104 12.28 -6.51 -3.36
N PRO A 105 13.03 -6.30 -4.47
CA PRO A 105 13.97 -5.18 -4.58
C PRO A 105 13.26 -3.81 -4.48
N ALA A 106 12.05 -3.70 -5.04
CA ALA A 106 11.24 -2.49 -4.95
C ALA A 106 10.84 -2.18 -3.50
N LEU A 107 10.34 -3.16 -2.76
CA LEU A 107 9.99 -3.00 -1.34
C LEU A 107 11.20 -2.63 -0.48
N ARG A 108 12.38 -3.25 -0.72
CA ARG A 108 13.63 -2.88 -0.05
C ARG A 108 14.02 -1.42 -0.33
N LYS A 109 13.83 -0.94 -1.56
CA LYS A 109 14.08 0.46 -1.92
C LYS A 109 13.12 1.41 -1.18
N LEU A 110 11.82 1.08 -1.14
CA LEU A 110 10.82 1.86 -0.42
C LEU A 110 11.10 1.91 1.08
N ASP A 111 11.50 0.79 1.69
CA ASP A 111 11.93 0.70 3.08
C ASP A 111 13.12 1.63 3.36
N ALA A 112 14.17 1.55 2.54
CA ALA A 112 15.34 2.40 2.67
C ALA A 112 15.00 3.90 2.53
N MET A 113 14.09 4.24 1.61
CA MET A 113 13.61 5.62 1.42
C MET A 113 12.85 6.12 2.65
N LEU A 114 11.97 5.31 3.22
CA LEU A 114 11.18 5.69 4.40
C LEU A 114 12.07 5.92 5.63
N ILE A 115 13.04 5.03 5.87
CA ILE A 115 14.03 5.18 6.94
C ILE A 115 14.89 6.43 6.70
N GLY A 116 15.31 6.67 5.44
CA GLY A 116 16.05 7.87 5.05
C GLY A 116 15.27 9.16 5.28
N CYS A 117 13.96 9.17 5.00
CA CYS A 117 13.10 10.31 5.32
C CYS A 117 13.07 10.63 6.82
N LEU A 118 13.02 9.62 7.69
CA LEU A 118 13.11 9.83 9.14
C LEU A 118 14.49 10.35 9.56
N ASP A 119 15.55 9.86 8.93
CA ASP A 119 16.92 10.30 9.22
C ASP A 119 17.16 11.78 8.88
N ASN A 120 16.48 12.29 7.87
CA ASN A 120 16.56 13.70 7.48
C ASN A 120 16.04 14.67 8.56
N PHE A 121 15.29 14.18 9.54
CA PHE A 121 14.83 15.00 10.67
C PHE A 121 15.84 15.05 11.83
N LYS A 122 17.05 14.51 11.68
CA LYS A 122 18.08 14.44 12.75
C LYS A 122 18.45 15.83 13.30
N ASP A 123 18.67 16.78 12.42
CA ASP A 123 19.21 18.10 12.75
C ASP A 123 18.12 19.20 12.73
N GLN A 124 16.85 18.81 12.61
CA GLN A 124 15.76 19.77 12.65
C GLN A 124 15.52 20.30 14.08
N ASN A 125 15.33 21.61 14.21
CA ASN A 125 15.13 22.32 15.49
C ASN A 125 14.04 23.40 15.44
N GLU A 126 13.34 23.55 14.32
CA GLU A 126 12.32 24.59 14.14
C GLU A 126 10.95 24.19 14.66
N PHE A 127 10.72 22.91 14.94
CA PHE A 127 9.49 22.47 15.60
C PHE A 127 9.81 21.52 16.74
N TYR A 128 8.91 21.41 17.70
CA TYR A 128 9.06 20.55 18.85
C TYR A 128 7.74 19.89 19.24
N TYR A 129 7.80 18.89 20.08
CA TYR A 129 6.62 18.15 20.51
C TYR A 129 6.34 18.40 21.98
N VAL A 130 5.09 18.76 22.29
CA VAL A 130 4.60 18.89 23.65
C VAL A 130 3.88 17.61 24.04
N SER A 131 4.36 17.01 25.15
CA SER A 131 3.74 15.79 25.68
C SER A 131 2.31 16.08 26.16
N ARG A 132 1.47 15.06 26.09
CA ARG A 132 0.12 15.09 26.70
C ARG A 132 0.15 15.46 28.17
N ASP A 133 1.14 14.98 28.91
CA ASP A 133 1.23 15.17 30.37
C ASP A 133 1.94 16.47 30.77
N ALA A 134 2.32 17.31 29.80
CA ALA A 134 2.90 18.61 30.06
C ALA A 134 1.90 19.53 30.79
N PRO A 135 2.38 20.48 31.62
CA PRO A 135 1.50 21.42 32.29
C PRO A 135 0.70 22.29 31.31
N ASP A 136 -0.49 22.73 31.72
CA ASP A 136 -1.39 23.48 30.83
C ASP A 136 -0.79 24.82 30.35
N SER A 137 0.19 25.36 31.06
CA SER A 137 0.98 26.54 30.65
C SER A 137 1.78 26.27 29.36
N GLU A 138 2.25 25.04 29.12
CA GLU A 138 2.99 24.64 27.93
C GLU A 138 2.06 24.15 26.80
N LYS A 139 0.89 23.61 27.17
CA LYS A 139 -0.08 23.12 26.18
C LYS A 139 -0.73 24.27 25.40
N GLY A 140 -0.93 25.44 26.01
CA GLY A 140 -1.62 26.56 25.40
C GLY A 140 -3.03 26.18 24.90
N ASN A 141 -3.62 27.00 24.01
CA ASN A 141 -4.95 26.77 23.43
C ASN A 141 -4.99 25.62 22.37
N THR A 142 -3.89 24.93 22.11
CA THR A 142 -3.74 23.92 21.08
C THR A 142 -3.85 22.50 21.66
N LYS A 143 -5.00 22.17 22.26
CA LYS A 143 -5.32 20.76 22.54
C LYS A 143 -5.57 20.05 21.21
N ARG A 144 -4.95 18.86 21.02
CA ARG A 144 -5.26 18.00 19.90
C ARG A 144 -6.75 17.66 19.93
N LYS A 145 -7.47 17.99 18.86
CA LYS A 145 -8.94 17.83 18.76
C LYS A 145 -9.35 16.62 17.92
N ASP A 146 -8.36 15.86 17.44
CA ASP A 146 -8.59 14.64 16.69
C ASP A 146 -8.74 13.41 17.61
N ASP A 147 -9.15 12.28 17.00
CA ASP A 147 -9.39 11.03 17.71
C ASP A 147 -8.10 10.42 18.31
N LYS A 148 -6.91 10.87 17.85
CA LYS A 148 -5.59 10.41 18.32
C LYS A 148 -5.05 11.26 19.48
N TRP A 149 -5.88 11.48 20.48
CA TRP A 149 -5.61 12.33 21.65
C TRP A 149 -4.38 11.94 22.49
N TRP A 150 -3.88 10.69 22.34
CA TRP A 150 -2.69 10.19 23.06
C TRP A 150 -1.37 10.63 22.46
N LEU A 151 -1.36 11.10 21.20
CA LEU A 151 -0.15 11.52 20.51
C LEU A 151 0.30 12.92 21.01
N PRO A 152 1.63 13.17 21.02
CA PRO A 152 2.14 14.48 21.32
C PRO A 152 1.72 15.50 20.26
N THR A 153 1.56 16.75 20.67
CA THR A 153 1.18 17.85 19.78
C THR A 153 2.43 18.51 19.22
N ALA A 154 2.54 18.59 17.90
CA ALA A 154 3.59 19.36 17.25
C ALA A 154 3.35 20.86 17.43
N LYS A 155 4.40 21.62 17.76
CA LYS A 155 4.40 23.07 17.87
C LYS A 155 5.54 23.67 17.05
N VAL A 156 5.27 24.85 16.52
CA VAL A 156 6.19 25.64 15.71
C VAL A 156 6.43 26.99 16.39
N PRO A 157 7.46 27.76 16.00
CA PRO A 157 7.69 29.10 16.51
C PRO A 157 6.47 30.03 16.34
N PRO A 158 6.38 31.14 17.13
CA PRO A 158 5.23 32.06 17.07
C PRO A 158 4.94 32.66 15.68
N ASN A 159 5.94 32.73 14.81
CA ASN A 159 5.81 33.24 13.43
C ASN A 159 5.63 32.10 12.39
N GLY A 160 5.45 30.85 12.84
CA GLY A 160 5.48 29.68 11.98
C GLY A 160 6.88 29.17 11.67
N LEU A 161 6.95 28.17 10.82
CA LEU A 161 8.22 27.65 10.28
C LEU A 161 8.88 28.68 9.34
N SER A 162 10.20 28.66 9.29
CA SER A 162 10.91 29.37 8.22
C SER A 162 10.50 28.83 6.83
N GLU A 163 10.70 29.63 5.80
CA GLU A 163 10.40 29.18 4.44
C GLU A 163 11.22 27.97 4.03
N ALA A 164 12.48 27.92 4.45
CA ALA A 164 13.37 26.78 4.20
C ALA A 164 12.88 25.51 4.90
N ALA A 165 12.51 25.61 6.18
CA ALA A 165 11.99 24.48 6.92
C ALA A 165 10.64 23.99 6.37
N ARG A 166 9.76 24.91 5.95
CA ARG A 166 8.49 24.56 5.33
C ARG A 166 8.68 23.80 4.02
N LYS A 167 9.55 24.30 3.13
CA LYS A 167 9.91 23.62 1.88
C LYS A 167 10.53 22.25 2.15
N PHE A 168 11.39 22.14 3.15
CA PHE A 168 11.98 20.86 3.57
C PHE A 168 10.89 19.89 4.05
N VAL A 169 10.00 20.29 4.96
CA VAL A 169 8.94 19.43 5.48
C VAL A 169 7.96 19.02 4.36
N GLN A 170 7.64 19.94 3.43
CA GLN A 170 6.82 19.65 2.26
C GLN A 170 7.51 18.63 1.34
N TYR A 171 8.81 18.76 1.07
CA TYR A 171 9.56 17.81 0.29
C TYR A 171 9.56 16.41 0.94
N GLN A 172 9.75 16.34 2.28
CA GLN A 172 9.64 15.06 2.99
C GLN A 172 8.22 14.47 2.89
N LYS A 173 7.17 15.31 2.94
CA LYS A 173 5.79 14.89 2.70
C LYS A 173 5.64 14.21 1.35
N ASP A 174 6.15 14.83 0.30
CA ASP A 174 6.04 14.33 -1.07
C ASP A 174 6.81 12.99 -1.23
N CYS A 175 8.02 12.89 -0.67
CA CYS A 175 8.80 11.65 -0.66
C CYS A 175 8.06 10.50 0.04
N VAL A 176 7.53 10.74 1.25
CA VAL A 176 6.80 9.72 2.01
C VAL A 176 5.50 9.33 1.31
N ASN A 177 4.81 10.29 0.68
CA ASN A 177 3.59 10.02 -0.09
C ASN A 177 3.87 9.13 -1.32
N GLN A 178 5.03 9.29 -1.97
CA GLN A 178 5.45 8.37 -3.04
C GLN A 178 5.67 6.96 -2.51
N VAL A 179 6.35 6.81 -1.37
CA VAL A 179 6.52 5.50 -0.71
C VAL A 179 5.17 4.87 -0.38
N LEU A 180 4.26 5.65 0.20
CA LEU A 180 2.91 5.20 0.55
C LEU A 180 2.17 4.68 -0.69
N LYS A 181 2.10 5.49 -1.76
CA LYS A 181 1.42 5.12 -3.01
C LYS A 181 2.01 3.86 -3.65
N ALA A 182 3.34 3.73 -3.68
CA ALA A 182 4.02 2.57 -4.23
C ALA A 182 3.76 1.30 -3.40
N ALA A 183 3.86 1.39 -2.07
CA ALA A 183 3.54 0.27 -1.18
C ALA A 183 2.08 -0.18 -1.31
N MET A 184 1.14 0.79 -1.36
CA MET A 184 -0.29 0.53 -1.61
C MET A 184 -0.54 -0.19 -2.94
N ALA A 185 0.15 0.20 -4.01
CA ALA A 185 -0.01 -0.41 -5.32
C ALA A 185 0.49 -1.86 -5.32
N ILE A 186 1.67 -2.13 -4.75
CA ILE A 186 2.20 -3.49 -4.62
C ILE A 186 1.26 -4.35 -3.77
N ASN A 187 0.82 -3.85 -2.62
CA ASN A 187 -0.09 -4.58 -1.74
C ASN A 187 -1.42 -4.92 -2.43
N ALA A 188 -2.00 -3.94 -3.15
CA ALA A 188 -3.25 -4.15 -3.88
C ALA A 188 -3.09 -5.20 -5.00
N ASN A 189 -1.97 -5.18 -5.73
CA ASN A 189 -1.69 -6.18 -6.76
C ASN A 189 -1.61 -7.59 -6.16
N VAL A 190 -0.84 -7.76 -5.10
CA VAL A 190 -0.70 -9.06 -4.41
C VAL A 190 -2.06 -9.56 -3.90
N LEU A 191 -2.84 -8.71 -3.24
CA LEU A 191 -4.17 -9.06 -2.77
C LEU A 191 -5.14 -9.40 -3.91
N SER A 192 -5.00 -8.77 -5.08
CA SER A 192 -5.84 -9.08 -6.24
C SER A 192 -5.61 -10.50 -6.76
N GLU A 193 -4.38 -10.98 -6.71
CA GLU A 193 -3.96 -12.31 -7.18
C GLU A 193 -4.26 -13.43 -6.16
N MET A 194 -4.46 -13.10 -4.87
CA MET A 194 -4.80 -14.08 -3.85
C MET A 194 -6.19 -14.66 -4.07
N GLU A 195 -6.32 -15.98 -3.92
CA GLU A 195 -7.60 -16.69 -3.99
C GLU A 195 -8.57 -16.24 -2.90
N ILE A 196 -9.85 -16.16 -3.27
CA ILE A 196 -10.92 -15.89 -2.31
C ILE A 196 -11.33 -17.22 -1.67
N PRO A 197 -11.23 -17.37 -0.35
CA PRO A 197 -11.55 -18.62 0.31
C PRO A 197 -13.04 -18.98 0.22
N GLU A 198 -13.33 -20.27 0.07
CA GLU A 198 -14.71 -20.77 -0.05
C GLU A 198 -15.59 -20.39 1.15
N ASN A 199 -15.03 -20.44 2.37
CA ASN A 199 -15.77 -20.02 3.57
C ASN A 199 -16.18 -18.56 3.57
N TYR A 200 -15.41 -17.66 2.93
CA TYR A 200 -15.83 -16.27 2.72
C TYR A 200 -17.01 -16.21 1.75
N ILE A 201 -16.93 -16.97 0.66
CA ILE A 201 -17.96 -17.03 -0.38
C ILE A 201 -19.28 -17.57 0.18
N GLU A 202 -19.24 -18.59 1.03
CA GLU A 202 -20.43 -19.19 1.65
C GLU A 202 -21.18 -18.22 2.58
N ASN A 203 -20.44 -17.29 3.20
CA ASN A 203 -21.01 -16.29 4.11
C ASN A 203 -21.53 -15.04 3.38
N LEU A 204 -21.37 -14.96 2.05
CA LEU A 204 -21.84 -13.82 1.28
C LEU A 204 -23.36 -13.74 1.19
N PRO A 205 -23.93 -12.52 1.14
CA PRO A 205 -25.34 -12.32 0.83
C PRO A 205 -25.75 -12.92 -0.52
N LYS A 206 -27.03 -13.24 -0.69
CA LYS A 206 -27.54 -13.92 -1.90
C LYS A 206 -27.34 -13.13 -3.21
N ASN A 207 -27.23 -11.82 -3.13
CA ASN A 207 -27.03 -10.94 -4.29
C ASN A 207 -26.39 -9.59 -3.88
N GLY A 208 -25.85 -8.85 -4.86
CA GLY A 208 -25.19 -7.57 -4.63
C GLY A 208 -26.10 -6.51 -3.99
N ARG A 209 -27.41 -6.51 -4.28
CA ARG A 209 -28.36 -5.60 -3.63
C ARG A 209 -28.47 -5.88 -2.14
N ALA A 210 -28.51 -7.15 -1.75
CA ALA A 210 -28.54 -7.52 -0.33
C ALA A 210 -27.24 -7.17 0.40
N SER A 211 -26.09 -7.20 -0.32
CA SER A 211 -24.80 -6.77 0.22
C SER A 211 -24.74 -5.26 0.44
N LEU A 212 -25.07 -4.49 -0.59
CA LEU A 212 -24.99 -3.02 -0.56
C LEU A 212 -26.08 -2.37 0.28
N GLY A 213 -27.24 -3.00 0.38
CA GLY A 213 -28.46 -2.36 0.86
C GLY A 213 -29.13 -1.49 -0.21
N ASP A 214 -30.42 -1.20 -0.03
CA ASP A 214 -31.22 -0.52 -1.07
C ASP A 214 -30.72 0.88 -1.43
N SER A 215 -30.26 1.64 -0.46
CA SER A 215 -29.78 3.01 -0.68
C SER A 215 -28.56 3.03 -1.59
N ILE A 216 -27.48 2.33 -1.18
CA ILE A 216 -26.22 2.27 -1.93
C ILE A 216 -26.43 1.62 -3.30
N TYR A 217 -27.22 0.53 -3.35
CA TYR A 217 -27.53 -0.15 -4.61
C TYR A 217 -28.22 0.79 -5.62
N ARG A 218 -29.21 1.57 -5.19
CA ARG A 218 -29.86 2.56 -6.05
C ARG A 218 -28.88 3.62 -6.55
N SER A 219 -28.01 4.12 -5.67
CA SER A 219 -27.04 5.16 -6.03
C SER A 219 -26.01 4.68 -7.05
N ILE A 220 -25.56 3.41 -6.97
CA ILE A 220 -24.61 2.84 -7.95
C ILE A 220 -25.30 2.48 -9.29
N THR A 221 -26.60 2.20 -9.26
CA THR A 221 -27.33 1.73 -10.44
C THR A 221 -28.04 2.81 -11.25
N VAL A 222 -27.89 4.10 -10.87
CA VAL A 222 -28.42 5.22 -11.66
C VAL A 222 -27.77 5.30 -13.04
N GLU A 223 -28.44 5.92 -13.99
CA GLU A 223 -27.93 6.06 -15.36
C GLU A 223 -26.66 6.91 -15.41
N PHE A 224 -26.70 8.06 -14.75
CA PHE A 224 -25.55 8.96 -14.61
C PHE A 224 -24.95 8.82 -13.21
N PHE A 225 -23.81 8.16 -13.11
CA PHE A 225 -23.12 7.89 -11.86
C PHE A 225 -21.87 8.77 -11.75
N ASP A 226 -21.80 9.52 -10.66
CA ASP A 226 -20.63 10.27 -10.25
C ASP A 226 -20.11 9.71 -8.91
N PRO A 227 -18.90 9.13 -8.87
CA PRO A 227 -18.36 8.53 -7.66
C PRO A 227 -18.08 9.56 -6.57
N ASP A 228 -17.69 10.80 -6.90
CA ASP A 228 -17.44 11.85 -5.94
C ASP A 228 -18.74 12.31 -5.29
N GLN A 229 -19.76 12.57 -6.08
CA GLN A 229 -21.09 12.88 -5.58
C GLN A 229 -21.64 11.75 -4.71
N PHE A 230 -21.48 10.49 -5.14
CA PHE A 230 -21.85 9.33 -4.34
C PHE A 230 -21.20 9.36 -2.96
N LEU A 231 -19.89 9.57 -2.88
CA LEU A 231 -19.16 9.59 -1.62
C LEU A 231 -19.57 10.75 -0.69
N THR A 232 -20.00 11.89 -1.25
CA THR A 232 -20.52 12.99 -0.43
C THR A 232 -21.85 12.65 0.28
N THR A 233 -22.61 11.72 -0.27
CA THR A 233 -23.88 11.26 0.33
C THR A 233 -23.69 10.17 1.39
N MET A 234 -22.47 9.61 1.50
CA MET A 234 -22.17 8.55 2.46
C MET A 234 -21.65 9.13 3.77
N ASP A 235 -21.93 8.42 4.85
CA ASP A 235 -21.41 8.79 6.16
C ASP A 235 -19.96 8.31 6.32
N MET A 236 -19.02 9.26 6.18
CA MET A 236 -17.58 9.05 6.32
C MET A 236 -17.03 9.57 7.65
N THR A 237 -17.88 9.70 8.67
CA THR A 237 -17.50 10.34 9.95
C THR A 237 -16.61 9.46 10.83
N SER A 238 -16.59 8.14 10.60
CA SER A 238 -15.77 7.20 11.38
C SER A 238 -15.12 6.14 10.52
N GLU A 239 -13.94 5.67 10.92
CA GLU A 239 -13.23 4.57 10.26
C GLU A 239 -14.11 3.32 10.12
N HIS A 240 -14.93 3.02 11.14
CA HIS A 240 -15.83 1.87 11.11
C HIS A 240 -16.87 1.97 9.98
N ARG A 241 -17.45 3.15 9.74
CA ARG A 241 -18.45 3.34 8.67
C ARG A 241 -17.83 3.26 7.28
N ILE A 242 -16.62 3.79 7.13
CA ILE A 242 -15.87 3.69 5.88
C ILE A 242 -15.50 2.22 5.61
N LEU A 243 -15.05 1.50 6.63
CA LEU A 243 -14.74 0.07 6.52
C LEU A 243 -15.99 -0.78 6.21
N ASP A 244 -17.13 -0.47 6.84
CA ASP A 244 -18.41 -1.15 6.52
C ASP A 244 -18.81 -0.93 5.06
N LEU A 245 -18.71 0.32 4.56
CA LEU A 245 -18.96 0.62 3.15
C LEU A 245 -18.02 -0.17 2.24
N LYS A 246 -16.71 -0.18 2.53
CA LYS A 246 -15.70 -0.96 1.79
C LYS A 246 -16.08 -2.44 1.74
N ASN A 247 -16.37 -3.04 2.90
CA ASN A 247 -16.75 -4.45 2.99
C ASN A 247 -17.99 -4.80 2.15
N ARG A 248 -19.01 -3.96 2.17
CA ARG A 248 -20.25 -4.16 1.37
C ARG A 248 -19.98 -4.08 -0.12
N ILE A 249 -19.16 -3.13 -0.55
CA ILE A 249 -18.82 -2.95 -1.96
C ILE A 249 -17.98 -4.14 -2.45
N GLU A 250 -16.94 -4.54 -1.73
CA GLU A 250 -16.11 -5.71 -2.06
C GLU A 250 -16.93 -6.99 -2.14
N ALA A 251 -17.79 -7.24 -1.16
CA ALA A 251 -18.69 -8.39 -1.19
C ALA A 251 -19.62 -8.39 -2.42
N SER A 252 -20.11 -7.21 -2.83
CA SER A 252 -20.96 -7.09 -4.02
C SER A 252 -20.19 -7.41 -5.32
N ILE A 253 -18.94 -6.98 -5.43
CA ILE A 253 -18.06 -7.29 -6.57
C ILE A 253 -17.83 -8.81 -6.65
N VAL A 254 -17.48 -9.45 -5.54
CA VAL A 254 -17.30 -10.92 -5.50
C VAL A 254 -18.56 -11.66 -5.94
N ILE A 255 -19.74 -11.22 -5.48
CA ILE A 255 -21.02 -11.81 -5.87
C ILE A 255 -21.28 -11.63 -7.38
N TRP A 256 -20.99 -10.47 -7.94
CA TRP A 256 -21.20 -10.21 -9.38
C TRP A 256 -20.22 -11.01 -10.24
N LYS A 257 -18.93 -11.01 -9.92
CA LYS A 257 -17.88 -11.81 -10.62
C LYS A 257 -18.24 -13.29 -10.63
N ARG A 258 -18.63 -13.85 -9.49
CA ARG A 258 -19.04 -15.27 -9.39
C ARG A 258 -20.24 -15.58 -10.30
N LYS A 259 -21.23 -14.70 -10.33
CA LYS A 259 -22.43 -14.89 -11.18
C LYS A 259 -22.14 -14.73 -12.68
N MET A 260 -21.14 -13.97 -13.05
CA MET A 260 -20.69 -13.86 -14.44
C MET A 260 -19.95 -15.12 -14.89
N ASN A 261 -19.11 -15.70 -14.01
CA ASN A 261 -18.36 -16.92 -14.30
C ASN A 261 -19.21 -18.21 -14.30
N GLN A 262 -20.36 -18.22 -13.61
CA GLN A 262 -21.30 -19.36 -13.60
C GLN A 262 -22.13 -19.47 -14.88
N LYS A 263 -21.57 -19.17 -16.07
CA LYS A 263 -22.26 -19.21 -17.37
C LYS A 263 -22.70 -20.62 -17.84
N ASP A 264 -22.48 -21.67 -17.07
CA ASP A 264 -22.82 -23.02 -17.48
C ASP A 264 -24.24 -23.41 -17.09
N GLY A 265 -25.14 -23.23 -18.02
CA GLY A 265 -26.11 -24.25 -18.46
C GLY A 265 -27.50 -24.25 -17.86
N LYS A 266 -27.93 -23.47 -16.85
CA LYS A 266 -29.30 -23.64 -16.32
C LYS A 266 -30.05 -22.42 -15.75
N SER A 267 -29.68 -21.20 -16.03
CA SER A 267 -30.46 -20.05 -15.53
C SER A 267 -30.44 -18.80 -16.42
N ALA A 268 -30.75 -18.94 -17.69
CA ALA A 268 -30.99 -17.79 -18.56
C ALA A 268 -32.33 -17.06 -18.28
N TRP A 269 -33.19 -17.61 -17.43
CA TRP A 269 -34.56 -17.12 -17.22
C TRP A 269 -34.86 -16.52 -15.84
N GLY A 270 -33.89 -16.17 -15.04
CA GLY A 270 -34.14 -15.64 -13.68
C GLY A 270 -33.33 -14.44 -13.25
N SER A 271 -32.40 -13.93 -14.07
CA SER A 271 -31.56 -12.81 -13.66
C SER A 271 -32.17 -11.47 -14.10
N ALA A 272 -32.68 -10.71 -13.14
CA ALA A 272 -33.24 -9.38 -13.35
C ALA A 272 -32.24 -8.32 -13.87
N VAL A 273 -30.96 -8.65 -13.96
CA VAL A 273 -29.89 -7.73 -14.38
C VAL A 273 -29.07 -8.38 -15.49
N SER A 274 -28.96 -7.71 -16.65
CA SER A 274 -28.15 -8.16 -17.78
C SER A 274 -26.66 -8.22 -17.43
N LEU A 275 -25.89 -8.99 -18.22
CA LEU A 275 -24.44 -9.11 -18.05
C LEU A 275 -23.75 -7.73 -18.10
N GLU A 276 -24.02 -6.94 -19.12
CA GLU A 276 -23.50 -5.59 -19.33
C GLU A 276 -23.73 -4.67 -18.14
N LYS A 277 -24.93 -4.73 -17.55
CA LYS A 277 -25.21 -3.94 -16.34
C LYS A 277 -24.43 -4.41 -15.13
N ARG A 278 -24.08 -5.69 -15.02
CA ARG A 278 -23.25 -6.19 -13.92
C ARG A 278 -21.81 -5.74 -14.07
N GLU A 279 -21.28 -5.80 -15.27
CA GLU A 279 -19.93 -5.29 -15.58
C GLU A 279 -19.83 -3.80 -15.27
N LEU A 280 -20.83 -3.00 -15.67
CA LEU A 280 -20.89 -1.57 -15.35
C LEU A 280 -20.95 -1.31 -13.83
N PHE A 281 -21.73 -2.09 -13.09
CA PHE A 281 -21.83 -1.90 -11.64
C PHE A 281 -20.56 -2.33 -10.91
N GLU A 282 -19.87 -3.35 -11.43
CA GLU A 282 -18.57 -3.78 -10.94
C GLU A 282 -17.52 -2.67 -11.15
N GLU A 283 -17.40 -2.12 -12.35
CA GLU A 283 -16.48 -1.02 -12.68
C GLU A 283 -16.71 0.20 -11.76
N ARG A 284 -17.99 0.58 -11.56
CA ARG A 284 -18.32 1.69 -10.64
C ARG A 284 -17.95 1.37 -9.19
N ALA A 285 -18.19 0.13 -8.75
CA ALA A 285 -17.82 -0.32 -7.41
C ALA A 285 -16.28 -0.33 -7.21
N GLU A 286 -15.53 -0.79 -8.19
CA GLU A 286 -14.06 -0.75 -8.17
C GLU A 286 -13.54 0.70 -8.14
N THR A 287 -14.15 1.60 -8.90
CA THR A 287 -13.82 3.04 -8.86
C THR A 287 -14.05 3.63 -7.48
N ILE A 288 -15.17 3.30 -6.82
CA ILE A 288 -15.42 3.76 -5.44
C ILE A 288 -14.35 3.24 -4.50
N LEU A 289 -13.97 1.95 -4.59
CA LEU A 289 -12.92 1.36 -3.74
C LEU A 289 -11.57 2.05 -3.94
N LEU A 290 -11.23 2.38 -5.18
CA LEU A 290 -10.00 3.11 -5.49
C LEU A 290 -9.99 4.49 -4.82
N ILE A 291 -11.08 5.25 -4.95
CA ILE A 291 -11.20 6.58 -4.33
C ILE A 291 -11.17 6.46 -2.80
N LEU A 292 -11.87 5.47 -2.22
CA LEU A 292 -11.83 5.23 -0.78
C LEU A 292 -10.41 4.95 -0.29
N LYS A 293 -9.65 4.12 -1.01
CA LYS A 293 -8.27 3.81 -0.67
C LYS A 293 -7.37 5.04 -0.76
N GLN A 294 -7.56 5.89 -1.77
CA GLN A 294 -6.79 7.14 -1.92
C GLN A 294 -7.12 8.17 -0.84
N ARG A 295 -8.40 8.33 -0.49
CA ARG A 295 -8.84 9.31 0.52
C ARG A 295 -8.55 8.88 1.95
N PHE A 296 -8.58 7.57 2.20
CA PHE A 296 -8.45 6.99 3.53
C PHE A 296 -7.40 5.87 3.56
N PRO A 297 -6.13 6.17 3.29
CA PRO A 297 -5.07 5.15 3.25
C PRO A 297 -4.81 4.46 4.59
N GLY A 298 -5.27 5.03 5.70
CA GLY A 298 -5.12 4.46 7.05
C GLY A 298 -6.24 3.51 7.49
N ILE A 299 -7.20 3.18 6.60
CA ILE A 299 -8.29 2.27 6.95
C ILE A 299 -7.76 0.85 7.14
N PRO A 300 -8.25 0.14 8.18
CA PRO A 300 -7.90 -1.26 8.40
C PRO A 300 -8.25 -2.16 7.20
N GLN A 301 -7.63 -3.33 7.18
CA GLN A 301 -7.93 -4.36 6.18
C GLN A 301 -9.41 -4.74 6.21
N SER A 302 -9.97 -4.98 5.04
CA SER A 302 -11.35 -5.43 4.88
C SER A 302 -11.52 -6.89 5.30
N SER A 303 -12.76 -7.31 5.48
CA SER A 303 -13.09 -8.71 5.75
C SER A 303 -12.62 -9.65 4.62
N LEU A 304 -12.65 -9.17 3.37
CA LEU A 304 -12.13 -9.90 2.21
C LEU A 304 -10.62 -10.03 2.28
N ASP A 305 -9.89 -8.93 2.52
CA ASP A 305 -8.43 -8.92 2.62
C ASP A 305 -7.97 -9.86 3.76
N ILE A 306 -8.59 -9.74 4.94
CA ILE A 306 -8.29 -10.60 6.09
C ILE A 306 -8.51 -12.07 5.76
N SER A 307 -9.62 -12.41 5.08
CA SER A 307 -9.91 -13.78 4.70
C SER A 307 -8.89 -14.31 3.71
N LYS A 308 -8.52 -13.54 2.69
CA LYS A 308 -7.49 -13.90 1.73
C LYS A 308 -6.15 -14.19 2.43
N ILE A 309 -5.69 -13.30 3.30
CA ILE A 309 -4.41 -13.44 4.03
C ILE A 309 -4.41 -14.66 4.93
N GLN A 310 -5.49 -14.89 5.70
CA GLN A 310 -5.57 -15.99 6.64
C GLN A 310 -5.58 -17.37 5.97
N TYR A 311 -6.16 -17.49 4.80
CA TYR A 311 -6.29 -18.76 4.07
C TYR A 311 -5.25 -18.93 2.96
N ASN A 312 -4.47 -17.89 2.67
CA ASN A 312 -3.38 -17.99 1.69
C ASN A 312 -2.35 -19.04 2.12
N ARG A 313 -1.93 -19.86 1.17
CA ARG A 313 -0.89 -20.89 1.36
C ARG A 313 0.39 -20.58 0.57
N ASP A 314 0.36 -19.59 -0.29
CA ASP A 314 1.51 -19.16 -1.05
C ASP A 314 2.44 -18.30 -0.18
N ILE A 315 3.63 -18.81 0.07
CA ILE A 315 4.65 -18.17 0.92
C ILE A 315 5.12 -16.85 0.29
N GLY A 316 5.31 -16.82 -1.02
CA GLY A 316 5.77 -15.62 -1.72
C GLY A 316 4.76 -14.49 -1.64
N GLN A 317 3.49 -14.78 -1.94
CA GLN A 317 2.41 -13.79 -1.78
C GLN A 317 2.27 -13.31 -0.32
N ALA A 318 2.40 -14.22 0.65
CA ALA A 318 2.31 -13.85 2.06
C ALA A 318 3.44 -12.90 2.50
N ILE A 319 4.65 -13.10 1.98
CA ILE A 319 5.79 -12.21 2.22
C ILE A 319 5.56 -10.85 1.55
N LEU A 320 5.19 -10.83 0.26
CA LEU A 320 4.93 -9.59 -0.47
C LEU A 320 3.81 -8.78 0.17
N GLU A 321 2.70 -9.43 0.53
CA GLU A 321 1.56 -8.79 1.19
C GLU A 321 1.99 -8.18 2.54
N SER A 322 2.57 -8.97 3.42
CA SER A 322 2.90 -8.51 4.77
C SER A 322 3.95 -7.40 4.76
N TYR A 323 4.96 -7.48 3.90
CA TYR A 323 6.00 -6.46 3.81
C TYR A 323 5.46 -5.15 3.19
N SER A 324 4.70 -5.23 2.10
CA SER A 324 4.08 -4.05 1.48
C SER A 324 3.07 -3.37 2.42
N ARG A 325 2.22 -4.14 3.11
CA ARG A 325 1.26 -3.64 4.10
C ARG A 325 1.94 -2.92 5.26
N ILE A 326 3.06 -3.45 5.75
CA ILE A 326 3.83 -2.79 6.82
C ILE A 326 4.39 -1.47 6.33
N LEU A 327 4.97 -1.42 5.13
CA LEU A 327 5.49 -0.17 4.55
C LEU A 327 4.38 0.84 4.30
N GLU A 328 3.20 0.40 3.84
CA GLU A 328 2.00 1.25 3.71
C GLU A 328 1.64 1.87 5.07
N SER A 329 1.53 1.06 6.11
CA SER A 329 1.18 1.52 7.47
C SER A 329 2.20 2.48 8.06
N LEU A 330 3.49 2.17 7.92
CA LEU A 330 4.58 3.02 8.41
C LEU A 330 4.65 4.35 7.64
N ALA A 331 4.55 4.31 6.32
CA ALA A 331 4.54 5.51 5.49
C ALA A 331 3.35 6.40 5.82
N TYR A 332 2.15 5.84 5.98
CA TYR A 332 0.98 6.59 6.42
C TYR A 332 1.17 7.22 7.80
N THR A 333 1.78 6.50 8.73
CA THR A 333 2.06 7.02 10.08
C THR A 333 3.04 8.20 10.02
N VAL A 334 4.14 8.07 9.27
CA VAL A 334 5.11 9.15 9.10
C VAL A 334 4.49 10.35 8.38
N LEU A 335 3.71 10.11 7.31
CA LEU A 335 2.98 11.15 6.59
C LEU A 335 2.05 11.93 7.54
N SER A 336 1.29 11.23 8.37
CA SER A 336 0.41 11.85 9.37
C SER A 336 1.18 12.73 10.37
N ARG A 337 2.40 12.32 10.78
CA ARG A 337 3.27 13.16 11.65
C ARG A 337 3.78 14.41 10.92
N ILE A 338 4.15 14.29 9.65
CA ILE A 338 4.55 15.43 8.82
C ILE A 338 3.39 16.42 8.68
N GLU A 339 2.21 15.92 8.43
CA GLU A 339 1.00 16.74 8.32
C GLU A 339 0.62 17.44 9.64
N ASP A 340 0.88 16.80 10.78
CA ASP A 340 0.70 17.45 12.10
C ASP A 340 1.58 18.71 12.23
N VAL A 341 2.81 18.67 11.74
CA VAL A 341 3.75 19.81 11.76
C VAL A 341 3.29 20.92 10.80
N LEU A 342 2.92 20.55 9.55
CA LEU A 342 2.42 21.51 8.55
C LEU A 342 1.11 22.17 9.00
N TYR A 343 0.23 21.41 9.64
CA TYR A 343 -1.01 21.95 10.21
C TYR A 343 -0.74 22.91 11.36
N ALA A 344 0.23 22.61 12.23
CA ALA A 344 0.65 23.52 13.30
C ALA A 344 1.20 24.83 12.74
N ASP A 345 2.00 24.77 11.65
CA ASP A 345 2.50 25.95 10.93
C ASP A 345 1.35 26.77 10.35
N TYR A 346 0.41 26.12 9.66
CA TYR A 346 -0.72 26.78 9.04
C TYR A 346 -1.61 27.52 10.06
N VAL A 347 -1.97 26.86 11.17
CA VAL A 347 -2.80 27.45 12.22
C VAL A 347 -2.08 28.62 12.94
N THR A 348 -0.77 28.50 13.13
CA THR A 348 0.03 29.56 13.75
C THR A 348 0.08 30.81 12.89
N ARG A 349 0.18 30.65 11.58
CA ARG A 349 0.15 31.77 10.62
C ARG A 349 -1.25 32.34 10.36
N ASN A 350 -2.28 31.54 10.58
CA ASN A 350 -3.68 31.89 10.33
C ASN A 350 -4.54 31.67 11.59
N PRO A 351 -4.48 32.54 12.60
CA PRO A 351 -5.16 32.35 13.88
C PRO A 351 -6.68 32.23 13.78
N SER A 352 -7.30 32.72 12.70
CA SER A 352 -8.74 32.62 12.44
C SER A 352 -9.23 31.17 12.28
N TYR A 353 -8.33 30.25 11.94
CA TYR A 353 -8.62 28.81 11.83
C TYR A 353 -8.34 28.05 13.13
N ALA A 354 -7.81 28.70 14.16
CA ALA A 354 -7.58 28.11 15.48
C ALA A 354 -8.92 27.76 16.11
N GLY A 355 -9.34 26.50 15.99
CA GLY A 355 -10.60 26.01 16.58
C GLY A 355 -11.43 25.12 15.66
N GLN A 356 -11.18 25.10 14.38
CA GLN A 356 -11.82 24.15 13.47
C GLN A 356 -11.25 22.74 13.70
N LYS A 357 -12.12 21.71 13.69
CA LYS A 357 -11.67 20.33 13.64
C LYS A 357 -10.86 20.14 12.36
N ARG A 358 -9.67 19.58 12.50
CA ARG A 358 -8.90 19.13 11.34
C ARG A 358 -9.80 18.17 10.55
N ASN A 359 -10.14 18.57 9.34
CA ASN A 359 -10.82 17.68 8.42
C ASN A 359 -9.71 16.94 7.65
N PRO A 360 -9.54 15.62 7.83
CA PRO A 360 -8.51 14.85 7.11
C PRO A 360 -8.69 14.87 5.59
N LEU A 361 -9.86 15.34 5.13
CA LEU A 361 -10.24 15.45 3.71
C LEU A 361 -9.92 16.82 3.09
N MET A 362 -9.58 17.82 3.89
CA MET A 362 -9.09 19.09 3.35
C MET A 362 -7.58 19.01 3.22
N GLU A 363 -7.11 18.93 1.98
CA GLU A 363 -5.75 19.36 1.66
C GLU A 363 -5.54 20.72 2.29
N THR A 364 -4.43 20.91 3.02
CA THR A 364 -4.03 22.25 3.47
C THR A 364 -4.06 23.14 2.24
N PRO A 365 -4.83 24.28 2.24
CA PRO A 365 -4.87 25.15 1.08
C PRO A 365 -3.43 25.49 0.72
N GLN A 366 -3.01 25.13 -0.49
CA GLN A 366 -1.76 25.63 -1.03
C GLN A 366 -1.91 27.16 -1.07
N ASP A 367 -0.95 27.86 -0.46
CA ASP A 367 -0.84 29.32 -0.57
C ASP A 367 -0.81 29.69 -2.07
N SER A 368 -1.96 30.06 -2.60
CA SER A 368 -2.10 30.62 -3.94
C SER A 368 -1.62 32.09 -3.93
N THR A 369 -0.34 32.29 -3.59
CA THR A 369 0.34 33.58 -3.81
C THR A 369 1.54 33.35 -4.69
N THR A 370 1.28 33.07 -5.93
CA THR A 370 2.10 33.51 -7.09
C THR A 370 1.24 33.44 -8.34
N SER A 371 0.37 34.43 -8.49
CA SER A 371 -0.10 34.81 -9.81
C SER A 371 0.94 35.74 -10.38
N MET A 372 1.76 35.26 -11.29
CA MET A 372 2.23 36.01 -12.45
C MET A 372 2.80 35.06 -13.48
N ASP A 373 2.02 34.92 -14.53
CA ASP A 373 2.41 34.89 -15.93
C ASP A 373 3.72 34.14 -16.24
N GLU A 374 3.64 32.82 -16.46
CA GLU A 374 4.53 32.15 -17.38
C GLU A 374 3.72 31.18 -18.22
N THR A 375 3.75 31.42 -19.50
CA THR A 375 3.24 30.63 -20.61
C THR A 375 3.53 29.14 -20.39
N PHE A 376 2.46 28.38 -20.42
CA PHE A 376 2.46 26.91 -20.34
C PHE A 376 3.24 26.34 -21.53
N THR A 377 4.48 25.97 -21.32
CA THR A 377 5.15 24.98 -22.16
C THR A 377 4.91 23.62 -21.50
N GLU A 378 4.21 22.74 -22.20
CA GLU A 378 4.06 21.33 -21.87
C GLU A 378 5.43 20.68 -21.62
N GLY A 379 5.70 20.28 -20.41
CA GLY A 379 6.97 19.67 -20.01
C GLY A 379 7.03 19.25 -18.55
N SER A 380 5.89 18.98 -17.90
CA SER A 380 5.91 18.33 -16.59
C SER A 380 6.10 16.84 -16.80
N ASN A 381 7.35 16.37 -16.68
CA ASN A 381 7.68 14.96 -16.54
C ASN A 381 7.06 14.45 -15.24
N SER A 382 5.78 14.09 -15.29
CA SER A 382 5.16 13.23 -14.28
C SER A 382 5.82 11.87 -14.41
N MET A 383 6.85 11.61 -13.58
CA MET A 383 7.41 10.26 -13.46
C MET A 383 6.27 9.30 -13.14
N THR A 384 6.05 8.34 -14.00
CA THR A 384 5.09 7.26 -13.75
C THR A 384 5.62 6.33 -12.66
N LEU A 385 4.75 5.56 -12.02
CA LEU A 385 5.17 4.52 -11.08
C LEU A 385 6.18 3.56 -11.70
N SER A 386 6.03 3.28 -13.00
CA SER A 386 6.92 2.45 -13.80
C SER A 386 8.32 3.05 -13.90
N ASP A 387 8.42 4.36 -14.15
CA ASP A 387 9.69 5.09 -14.22
C ASP A 387 10.38 5.12 -12.84
N PHE A 388 9.60 5.31 -11.77
CA PHE A 388 10.10 5.32 -10.41
C PHE A 388 10.62 3.95 -9.97
N MET A 389 9.93 2.87 -10.36
CA MET A 389 10.28 1.49 -10.04
C MET A 389 11.38 0.93 -10.96
N GLY A 390 11.74 1.65 -12.03
CA GLY A 390 12.72 1.19 -13.02
C GLY A 390 12.20 0.04 -13.89
N TRP A 391 10.90 -0.09 -14.02
CA TRP A 391 10.25 -1.07 -14.89
C TRP A 391 10.18 -0.53 -16.32
N ASN A 392 11.33 -0.36 -16.95
CA ASN A 392 11.36 -0.14 -18.39
C ASN A 392 11.02 -1.48 -19.06
N LEU A 393 9.83 -1.57 -19.60
CA LEU A 393 9.48 -2.56 -20.60
C LEU A 393 10.28 -2.18 -21.86
N GLU A 394 11.52 -2.65 -21.95
CA GLU A 394 12.21 -2.69 -23.24
C GLU A 394 11.41 -3.62 -24.15
N ALA A 395 10.61 -3.01 -25.02
CA ALA A 395 10.09 -3.70 -26.18
C ALA A 395 11.29 -4.25 -26.95
N ASN A 396 11.32 -5.56 -27.15
CA ASN A 396 12.26 -6.23 -28.03
C ASN A 396 12.19 -5.61 -29.42
N ASP A 397 13.09 -4.67 -29.68
CA ASP A 397 13.41 -4.30 -31.05
C ASP A 397 14.48 -5.29 -31.57
N GLU A 398 14.14 -5.90 -32.66
CA GLU A 398 14.92 -6.91 -33.37
C GLU A 398 16.37 -6.44 -33.62
N ALA A 399 17.32 -7.14 -33.05
CA ALA A 399 18.74 -6.94 -33.35
C ALA A 399 19.02 -7.21 -34.83
N LYS A 400 19.24 -6.16 -35.57
CA LYS A 400 19.95 -6.23 -36.86
C LYS A 400 21.38 -6.63 -36.57
N THR A 401 21.73 -7.83 -36.96
CA THR A 401 23.10 -8.35 -37.05
C THR A 401 23.87 -7.59 -38.11
N GLU A 402 24.73 -6.68 -37.69
CA GLU A 402 25.85 -6.23 -38.53
C GLU A 402 27.04 -7.14 -38.24
N THR A 403 27.46 -7.86 -39.26
CA THR A 403 28.71 -8.64 -39.35
C THR A 403 29.89 -7.68 -39.47
N PRO A 404 30.95 -7.83 -38.67
CA PRO A 404 32.21 -7.14 -38.97
C PRO A 404 32.98 -7.91 -40.03
N GLU A 405 33.33 -7.21 -41.11
CA GLU A 405 34.31 -7.66 -42.14
C GLU A 405 35.69 -7.85 -41.47
N ALA A 406 36.32 -8.97 -41.87
CA ALA A 406 37.70 -9.26 -41.50
C ALA A 406 38.68 -8.41 -42.34
N PRO A 407 39.81 -7.95 -41.79
CA PRO A 407 40.81 -7.26 -42.58
C PRO A 407 41.62 -8.25 -43.40
N ASP A 408 41.78 -7.88 -44.65
CA ASP A 408 42.58 -8.50 -45.70
C ASP A 408 44.08 -8.41 -45.34
N GLU A 409 44.77 -9.54 -45.22
CA GLU A 409 46.25 -9.60 -45.20
C GLU A 409 46.75 -9.88 -46.61
N THR A 410 47.33 -8.84 -47.22
CA THR A 410 48.27 -9.01 -48.37
C THR A 410 49.68 -8.65 -47.92
N VAL A 411 50.53 -9.64 -48.13
CA VAL A 411 51.98 -9.79 -48.35
C VAL A 411 52.70 -10.47 -47.22
#